data_5e1cd41f6e5288a38a44f8c516b7e91c
#
_entry.id   5e1cd41f6e5288a38a44f8c516b7e91c
#
_cell.length_a   1.000
_cell.length_b   1.000
_cell.length_c   1.000
_cell.angle_alpha   90.00
_cell.angle_beta   90.00
_cell.angle_gamma   90.00
#
_symmetry.space_group_name_H-M   'P 1'
#
loop_
_entity.id
_entity.type
_entity.pdbx_description
1 polymer ?
#
loop_
_entity_poly.entity_id
_entity_poly.type
_entity_poly.pdbx_seq_one_letter_code
_entity_poly.pdbx_strand_id
1 'polypeptide(L)'
;LYLTGYPIDDLVLRNDFLDLVENEINQLANLTSDGKAAIVIGAPRRDKGFLKNSVFVLDDGKIISVRDKHNLPNTGVFDEQRIFSSGMLSGPVEIRGLLFGLPICEDIWTETVIECLSETGAEIILSINASPYSTKKNDQRTSVAVSRVLESKLPLIYLNRVGGQDELVFDGASFCLNEQGKLKVQLKDFEEQVLKIELNKKENSWIIEDNIERVSSRTESLYKS
;
A
#
# COMPACT_ATOMS: atom_id res chain seq x y z
N LEU A 1 0.00 1.14 7.65
CA LEU A 1 0.37 2.12 8.69
C LEU A 1 1.81 2.59 8.51
N TYR A 2 2.05 3.50 7.54
CA TYR A 2 3.42 3.98 7.27
C TYR A 2 3.85 5.03 8.30
N LEU A 3 2.98 5.99 8.57
CA LEU A 3 3.29 7.14 9.44
C LEU A 3 3.65 6.73 10.88
N THR A 4 3.02 5.69 11.38
CA THR A 4 3.17 5.23 12.77
C THR A 4 4.04 3.98 12.92
N GLY A 5 4.40 3.37 11.81
CA GLY A 5 4.98 2.03 11.80
C GLY A 5 3.92 0.92 11.91
N TYR A 6 4.37 -0.33 11.77
CA TYR A 6 3.53 -1.52 11.82
C TYR A 6 4.34 -2.71 12.33
N PRO A 7 3.82 -3.53 13.26
CA PRO A 7 2.53 -3.38 13.96
C PRO A 7 2.52 -2.17 14.89
N ILE A 8 1.32 -1.68 15.23
CA ILE A 8 1.18 -0.52 16.10
C ILE A 8 0.72 -0.90 17.52
N ASP A 9 0.20 -2.11 17.65
CA ASP A 9 -0.28 -2.69 18.89
C ASP A 9 -1.18 -1.75 19.72
N ASP A 10 -1.06 -1.76 21.03
CA ASP A 10 -1.89 -0.99 21.94
C ASP A 10 -1.60 0.52 21.96
N LEU A 11 -0.53 0.96 21.30
CA LEU A 11 -0.21 2.40 21.21
C LEU A 11 -1.33 3.19 20.55
N VAL A 12 -2.04 2.59 19.58
CA VAL A 12 -3.17 3.20 18.88
C VAL A 12 -4.41 3.40 19.77
N LEU A 13 -4.46 2.76 20.94
CA LEU A 13 -5.55 2.97 21.92
C LEU A 13 -5.40 4.29 22.69
N ARG A 14 -4.26 4.94 22.63
CA ARG A 14 -3.98 6.20 23.30
C ARG A 14 -4.50 7.37 22.48
N ASN A 15 -5.35 8.19 23.10
CA ASN A 15 -5.93 9.37 22.42
C ASN A 15 -4.86 10.39 22.05
N ASP A 16 -3.92 10.69 22.95
CA ASP A 16 -2.82 11.62 22.70
C ASP A 16 -1.96 11.22 21.49
N PHE A 17 -1.72 9.93 21.32
CA PHE A 17 -1.02 9.40 20.17
C PHE A 17 -1.81 9.62 18.86
N LEU A 18 -3.11 9.33 18.87
CA LEU A 18 -3.97 9.54 17.69
C LEU A 18 -4.13 11.03 17.35
N ASP A 19 -4.13 11.92 18.33
CA ASP A 19 -4.14 13.36 18.11
C ASP A 19 -2.85 13.83 17.42
N LEU A 20 -1.69 13.28 17.78
CA LEU A 20 -0.43 13.52 17.08
C LEU A 20 -0.48 13.01 15.64
N VAL A 21 -0.98 11.80 15.41
CA VAL A 21 -1.13 11.24 14.05
C VAL A 21 -2.01 12.14 13.17
N GLU A 22 -3.14 12.60 13.69
CA GLU A 22 -4.04 13.49 12.96
C GLU A 22 -3.36 14.82 12.62
N ASN A 23 -2.60 15.40 13.56
CA ASN A 23 -1.83 16.60 13.33
C ASN A 23 -0.77 16.42 12.24
N GLU A 24 -0.02 15.31 12.26
CA GLU A 24 1.00 15.02 11.25
C GLU A 24 0.39 14.80 9.85
N ILE A 25 -0.76 14.14 9.76
CA ILE A 25 -1.48 14.00 8.48
C ILE A 25 -1.89 15.38 7.93
N ASN A 26 -2.37 16.28 8.80
CA ASN A 26 -2.73 17.63 8.39
C ASN A 26 -1.49 18.46 7.96
N GLN A 27 -0.36 18.31 8.63
CA GLN A 27 0.89 18.93 8.22
C GLN A 27 1.37 18.42 6.86
N LEU A 28 1.33 17.10 6.64
CA LEU A 28 1.66 16.48 5.35
C LEU A 28 0.70 16.98 4.24
N ALA A 29 -0.60 17.11 4.53
CA ALA A 29 -1.54 17.68 3.58
C ALA A 29 -1.14 19.11 3.18
N ASN A 30 -0.78 19.95 4.14
CA ASN A 30 -0.33 21.33 3.87
C ASN A 30 0.92 21.38 2.97
N LEU A 31 1.80 20.38 3.03
CA LEU A 31 2.98 20.31 2.14
C LEU A 31 2.60 20.09 0.66
N THR A 32 1.39 19.62 0.37
CA THR A 32 0.90 19.43 -1.01
C THR A 32 0.29 20.70 -1.62
N SER A 33 0.21 21.80 -0.87
CA SER A 33 -0.39 23.07 -1.30
C SER A 33 0.34 23.76 -2.44
N ASP A 34 1.57 23.36 -2.72
CA ASP A 34 2.36 23.89 -3.83
C ASP A 34 1.98 23.31 -5.21
N GLY A 35 1.02 22.37 -5.24
CA GLY A 35 0.51 21.71 -6.46
C GLY A 35 1.47 20.75 -7.14
N LYS A 36 2.65 20.47 -6.55
CA LYS A 36 3.68 19.64 -7.21
C LYS A 36 3.37 18.14 -7.18
N ALA A 37 2.96 17.59 -6.03
CA ALA A 37 2.69 16.17 -5.90
C ALA A 37 1.55 15.90 -4.91
N ALA A 38 0.69 14.94 -5.22
CA ALA A 38 -0.19 14.32 -4.24
C ALA A 38 0.60 13.31 -3.40
N ILE A 39 0.16 13.10 -2.16
CA ILE A 39 0.74 12.10 -1.24
C ILE A 39 -0.32 11.04 -0.95
N VAL A 40 0.05 9.77 -1.06
CA VAL A 40 -0.76 8.63 -0.62
C VAL A 40 -0.03 7.97 0.54
N ILE A 41 -0.62 7.97 1.73
CA ILE A 41 0.05 7.53 2.96
C ILE A 41 -0.89 6.74 3.88
N GLY A 42 -0.36 5.69 4.52
CA GLY A 42 -1.08 4.87 5.48
C GLY A 42 -0.92 5.37 6.92
N ALA A 43 -2.03 5.54 7.65
CA ALA A 43 -2.04 5.89 9.06
C ALA A 43 -3.31 5.38 9.75
N PRO A 44 -3.31 5.18 11.09
CA PRO A 44 -4.52 4.90 11.84
C PRO A 44 -5.38 6.17 11.96
N ARG A 45 -6.69 5.99 12.10
CA ARG A 45 -7.62 7.08 12.40
C ARG A 45 -8.77 6.64 13.30
N ARG A 46 -9.40 7.60 13.95
CA ARG A 46 -10.70 7.42 14.61
C ARG A 46 -11.82 7.75 13.61
N ASP A 47 -12.83 6.90 13.54
CA ASP A 47 -14.04 7.15 12.78
C ASP A 47 -15.27 6.71 13.58
N LYS A 48 -16.11 7.65 14.01
CA LYS A 48 -17.38 7.40 14.74
C LYS A 48 -17.21 6.45 15.94
N GLY A 49 -16.10 6.57 16.67
CA GLY A 49 -15.79 5.73 17.84
C GLY A 49 -15.07 4.41 17.52
N PHE A 50 -14.78 4.14 16.25
CA PHE A 50 -14.00 2.99 15.81
C PHE A 50 -12.60 3.39 15.40
N LEU A 51 -11.64 2.49 15.62
CA LEU A 51 -10.29 2.62 15.07
C LEU A 51 -10.22 1.99 13.70
N LYS A 52 -9.55 2.66 12.76
CA LYS A 52 -9.39 2.24 11.38
C LYS A 52 -7.92 2.24 10.97
N ASN A 53 -7.49 1.23 10.23
CA ASN A 53 -6.27 1.24 9.46
C ASN A 53 -6.61 1.84 8.09
N SER A 54 -6.03 3.01 7.76
CA SER A 54 -6.51 3.80 6.64
C SER A 54 -5.37 4.26 5.73
N VAL A 55 -5.69 4.48 4.47
CA VAL A 55 -4.89 5.23 3.52
C VAL A 55 -5.52 6.61 3.30
N PHE A 56 -4.69 7.63 3.38
CA PHE A 56 -5.04 9.03 3.14
C PHE A 56 -4.48 9.45 1.79
N VAL A 57 -5.28 10.19 1.04
CA VAL A 57 -4.85 10.87 -0.18
C VAL A 57 -4.85 12.36 0.09
N LEU A 58 -3.67 12.97 0.00
CA LEU A 58 -3.42 14.37 0.32
C LEU A 58 -3.06 15.09 -0.98
N ASP A 59 -3.78 16.14 -1.33
CA ASP A 59 -3.49 16.97 -2.50
C ASP A 59 -4.05 18.38 -2.32
N ASP A 60 -3.42 19.36 -2.95
CA ASP A 60 -3.82 20.76 -2.92
C ASP A 60 -4.06 21.30 -1.50
N GLY A 61 -3.18 20.94 -0.57
CA GLY A 61 -3.25 21.37 0.84
C GLY A 61 -4.33 20.68 1.67
N LYS A 62 -4.96 19.62 1.18
CA LYS A 62 -6.14 18.99 1.81
C LYS A 62 -6.04 17.46 1.83
N ILE A 63 -6.80 16.86 2.74
CA ILE A 63 -7.13 15.44 2.67
C ILE A 63 -8.29 15.31 1.68
N ILE A 64 -8.02 14.85 0.46
CA ILE A 64 -9.03 14.72 -0.58
C ILE A 64 -9.82 13.42 -0.49
N SER A 65 -9.24 12.38 0.11
CA SER A 65 -9.93 11.11 0.33
C SER A 65 -9.28 10.30 1.45
N VAL A 66 -10.08 9.42 2.06
CA VAL A 66 -9.63 8.41 3.00
C VAL A 66 -10.29 7.07 2.62
N ARG A 67 -9.53 5.98 2.67
CA ARG A 67 -10.03 4.62 2.50
C ARG A 67 -9.58 3.77 3.67
N ASP A 68 -10.48 2.99 4.22
CA ASP A 68 -10.20 2.10 5.35
C ASP A 68 -9.94 0.69 4.84
N LYS A 69 -8.98 0.01 5.45
CA LYS A 69 -8.66 -1.37 5.16
C LYS A 69 -9.88 -2.27 5.42
N HIS A 70 -10.23 -3.08 4.43
CA HIS A 70 -11.36 -3.99 4.48
C HIS A 70 -10.99 -5.32 5.15
N ASN A 71 -9.92 -5.96 4.69
CA ASN A 71 -9.46 -7.24 5.20
C ASN A 71 -8.44 -7.06 6.32
N LEU A 72 -8.83 -7.38 7.54
CA LEU A 72 -7.98 -7.29 8.72
C LEU A 72 -7.36 -8.65 9.02
N PRO A 73 -6.05 -8.84 8.85
CA PRO A 73 -5.39 -10.10 9.16
C PRO A 73 -5.41 -10.38 10.67
N ASN A 74 -5.63 -11.64 11.03
CA ASN A 74 -5.70 -12.10 12.41
C ASN A 74 -5.02 -13.47 12.58
N THR A 75 -3.92 -13.68 11.87
CA THR A 75 -3.18 -14.94 11.88
C THR A 75 -1.68 -14.69 11.93
N GLY A 76 -0.92 -15.63 12.52
CA GLY A 76 0.52 -15.50 12.66
C GLY A 76 0.92 -14.33 13.54
N VAL A 77 1.64 -13.38 12.95
CA VAL A 77 2.12 -12.15 13.62
C VAL A 77 1.10 -11.01 13.59
N PHE A 78 -0.07 -11.22 13.02
CA PHE A 78 -1.08 -10.18 12.83
C PHE A 78 -2.24 -10.35 13.80
N ASP A 79 -2.66 -9.25 14.44
CA ASP A 79 -3.80 -9.19 15.37
C ASP A 79 -4.62 -7.89 15.14
N GLU A 80 -4.86 -7.57 13.87
CA GLU A 80 -5.55 -6.31 13.53
C GLU A 80 -7.01 -6.29 13.97
N GLN A 81 -7.70 -7.45 13.97
CA GLN A 81 -9.10 -7.52 14.36
C GLN A 81 -9.35 -7.20 15.84
N ARG A 82 -8.35 -7.35 16.69
CA ARG A 82 -8.44 -6.95 18.10
C ARG A 82 -8.55 -5.43 18.27
N ILE A 83 -7.96 -4.67 17.36
CA ILE A 83 -7.77 -3.22 17.50
C ILE A 83 -8.61 -2.45 16.49
N PHE A 84 -8.56 -2.86 15.23
CA PHE A 84 -9.21 -2.14 14.13
C PHE A 84 -10.55 -2.75 13.75
N SER A 85 -11.44 -1.90 13.28
CA SER A 85 -12.69 -2.30 12.64
C SER A 85 -12.54 -2.29 11.13
N SER A 86 -13.07 -3.30 10.46
CA SER A 86 -13.06 -3.41 9.00
C SER A 86 -13.68 -2.18 8.33
N GLY A 87 -13.09 -1.76 7.23
CA GLY A 87 -13.65 -0.77 6.32
C GLY A 87 -14.73 -1.36 5.42
N MET A 88 -15.60 -0.53 4.90
CA MET A 88 -16.52 -0.93 3.84
C MET A 88 -15.76 -1.10 2.52
N LEU A 89 -16.26 -1.97 1.64
CA LEU A 89 -15.81 -1.99 0.25
C LEU A 89 -16.06 -0.61 -0.36
N SER A 90 -15.05 -0.07 -1.01
CA SER A 90 -15.10 1.29 -1.56
C SER A 90 -14.48 1.32 -2.95
N GLY A 91 -15.05 2.19 -3.80
CA GLY A 91 -14.53 2.43 -5.14
C GLY A 91 -13.18 3.18 -5.15
N PRO A 92 -12.62 3.40 -6.35
CA PRO A 92 -11.35 4.11 -6.52
C PRO A 92 -11.42 5.56 -6.06
N VAL A 93 -10.27 6.18 -5.97
CA VAL A 93 -10.10 7.60 -5.68
C VAL A 93 -9.55 8.28 -6.92
N GLU A 94 -10.17 9.38 -7.31
CA GLU A 94 -9.61 10.22 -8.35
C GLU A 94 -8.45 11.04 -7.80
N ILE A 95 -7.29 10.92 -8.43
CA ILE A 95 -6.10 11.73 -8.15
C ILE A 95 -5.65 12.33 -9.48
N ARG A 96 -5.86 13.63 -9.63
CA ARG A 96 -5.44 14.40 -10.81
C ARG A 96 -5.90 13.79 -12.15
N GLY A 97 -7.15 13.36 -12.20
CA GLY A 97 -7.79 12.84 -13.42
C GLY A 97 -7.58 11.35 -13.68
N LEU A 98 -6.95 10.62 -12.77
CA LEU A 98 -6.80 9.16 -12.82
C LEU A 98 -7.48 8.50 -11.63
N LEU A 99 -8.14 7.36 -11.87
CA LEU A 99 -8.86 6.60 -10.85
C LEU A 99 -7.95 5.49 -10.26
N PHE A 100 -7.49 5.71 -9.03
CA PHE A 100 -6.64 4.76 -8.30
C PHE A 100 -7.44 3.88 -7.37
N GLY A 101 -7.32 2.57 -7.51
CA GLY A 101 -7.66 1.62 -6.46
C GLY A 101 -6.58 1.60 -5.39
N LEU A 102 -6.96 1.73 -4.12
CA LEU A 102 -6.03 1.87 -3.00
C LEU A 102 -6.21 0.74 -1.96
N PRO A 103 -5.95 -0.53 -2.32
CA PRO A 103 -5.98 -1.63 -1.35
C PRO A 103 -4.82 -1.53 -0.37
N ILE A 104 -5.06 -1.92 0.88
CA ILE A 104 -4.07 -1.90 1.95
C ILE A 104 -3.66 -3.33 2.30
N CYS A 105 -2.45 -3.70 1.94
CA CYS A 105 -1.78 -4.95 2.32
C CYS A 105 -2.67 -6.20 2.15
N GLU A 106 -3.35 -6.69 3.19
CA GLU A 106 -4.20 -7.88 3.17
C GLU A 106 -5.36 -7.80 2.16
N ASP A 107 -5.77 -6.59 1.79
CA ASP A 107 -6.86 -6.39 0.83
C ASP A 107 -6.58 -7.01 -0.55
N ILE A 108 -5.31 -7.15 -0.93
CA ILE A 108 -4.96 -7.78 -2.22
C ILE A 108 -4.89 -9.33 -2.16
N TRP A 109 -4.88 -9.92 -0.95
CA TRP A 109 -4.79 -11.38 -0.80
C TRP A 109 -6.09 -12.10 -1.13
N THR A 110 -7.21 -11.39 -1.11
CA THR A 110 -8.51 -11.88 -1.54
C THR A 110 -8.97 -11.15 -2.80
N GLU A 111 -9.93 -11.70 -3.52
CA GLU A 111 -10.44 -11.17 -4.79
C GLU A 111 -11.34 -9.95 -4.57
N THR A 112 -12.16 -9.98 -3.52
CA THR A 112 -13.29 -9.10 -3.28
C THR A 112 -12.99 -7.60 -3.40
N VAL A 113 -11.86 -7.14 -2.83
CA VAL A 113 -11.51 -5.71 -2.85
C VAL A 113 -11.07 -5.28 -4.25
N ILE A 114 -10.26 -6.10 -4.92
CA ILE A 114 -9.76 -5.79 -6.28
C ILE A 114 -10.89 -5.88 -7.31
N GLU A 115 -11.79 -6.84 -7.18
CA GLU A 115 -12.98 -6.95 -8.01
C GLU A 115 -13.85 -5.70 -7.87
N CYS A 116 -14.20 -5.30 -6.65
CA CYS A 116 -14.95 -4.07 -6.39
C CYS A 116 -14.27 -2.84 -7.01
N LEU A 117 -12.95 -2.69 -6.85
CA LEU A 117 -12.20 -1.57 -7.44
C LEU A 117 -12.24 -1.57 -8.96
N SER A 118 -12.07 -2.75 -9.58
CA SER A 118 -12.13 -2.91 -11.03
C SER A 118 -13.52 -2.60 -11.59
N GLU A 119 -14.56 -3.17 -11.00
CA GLU A 119 -15.96 -2.98 -11.42
C GLU A 119 -16.44 -1.53 -11.24
N THR A 120 -15.88 -0.82 -10.26
CA THR A 120 -16.22 0.59 -10.01
C THR A 120 -15.32 1.59 -10.73
N GLY A 121 -14.46 1.12 -11.64
CA GLY A 121 -13.77 1.95 -12.62
C GLY A 121 -12.34 2.35 -12.25
N ALA A 122 -11.66 1.64 -11.34
CA ALA A 122 -10.24 1.86 -11.14
C ALA A 122 -9.46 1.69 -12.45
N GLU A 123 -8.44 2.51 -12.66
CA GLU A 123 -7.54 2.43 -13.80
C GLU A 123 -6.16 1.88 -13.44
N ILE A 124 -5.74 2.07 -12.19
CA ILE A 124 -4.45 1.64 -11.64
C ILE A 124 -4.68 1.17 -10.21
N ILE A 125 -4.05 0.08 -9.82
CA ILE A 125 -3.99 -0.37 -8.42
C ILE A 125 -2.69 0.12 -7.79
N LEU A 126 -2.79 0.87 -6.71
CA LEU A 126 -1.68 1.26 -5.86
C LEU A 126 -1.84 0.61 -4.48
N SER A 127 -1.20 -0.52 -4.29
CA SER A 127 -1.22 -1.26 -3.03
C SER A 127 -0.10 -0.78 -2.11
N ILE A 128 -0.46 -0.33 -0.91
CA ILE A 128 0.49 0.08 0.13
C ILE A 128 0.59 -0.99 1.21
N ASN A 129 1.81 -1.46 1.48
CA ASN A 129 2.03 -2.66 2.27
C ASN A 129 3.08 -2.47 3.36
N ALA A 130 2.86 -3.16 4.49
CA ALA A 130 3.86 -3.51 5.47
C ALA A 130 3.83 -5.03 5.64
N SER A 131 4.22 -5.73 4.58
CA SER A 131 4.24 -7.19 4.55
C SER A 131 5.60 -7.67 5.03
N PRO A 132 5.69 -8.37 6.20
CA PRO A 132 6.96 -8.75 6.77
C PRO A 132 7.67 -9.82 5.95
N TYR A 133 8.99 -9.82 6.08
CA TYR A 133 9.84 -10.82 5.46
C TYR A 133 9.57 -12.22 5.98
N SER A 134 9.56 -13.17 5.09
CA SER A 134 9.79 -14.59 5.38
C SER A 134 10.40 -15.25 4.14
N THR A 135 11.03 -16.39 4.31
CA THR A 135 11.81 -17.08 3.25
C THR A 135 11.05 -17.46 1.99
N LYS A 136 9.72 -17.40 2.00
CA LYS A 136 8.83 -17.69 0.84
C LYS A 136 7.92 -16.51 0.48
N LYS A 137 7.97 -15.43 1.25
CA LYS A 137 6.94 -14.39 1.17
C LYS A 137 7.03 -13.57 -0.12
N ASN A 138 8.24 -13.35 -0.63
CA ASN A 138 8.42 -12.59 -1.87
C ASN A 138 7.75 -13.27 -3.05
N ASP A 139 7.95 -14.58 -3.22
CA ASP A 139 7.29 -15.36 -4.28
C ASP A 139 5.77 -15.36 -4.13
N GLN A 140 5.28 -15.46 -2.88
CA GLN A 140 3.85 -15.41 -2.59
C GLN A 140 3.24 -14.04 -2.93
N ARG A 141 3.89 -12.93 -2.55
CA ARG A 141 3.44 -11.57 -2.89
C ARG A 141 3.30 -11.38 -4.39
N THR A 142 4.35 -11.78 -5.12
CA THR A 142 4.37 -11.67 -6.58
C THR A 142 3.27 -12.53 -7.20
N SER A 143 3.10 -13.78 -6.76
CA SER A 143 2.06 -14.66 -7.28
C SER A 143 0.65 -14.11 -7.04
N VAL A 144 0.37 -13.61 -5.84
CA VAL A 144 -0.92 -12.99 -5.51
C VAL A 144 -1.15 -11.74 -6.36
N ALA A 145 -0.16 -10.86 -6.45
CA ALA A 145 -0.27 -9.64 -7.25
C ALA A 145 -0.53 -9.94 -8.74
N VAL A 146 0.17 -10.94 -9.31
CA VAL A 146 -0.06 -11.39 -10.70
C VAL A 146 -1.48 -11.90 -10.87
N SER A 147 -2.01 -12.72 -9.94
CA SER A 147 -3.39 -13.19 -9.99
C SER A 147 -4.38 -12.02 -10.01
N ARG A 148 -4.23 -11.05 -9.10
CA ARG A 148 -5.10 -9.86 -9.05
C ARG A 148 -5.04 -9.02 -10.33
N VAL A 149 -3.85 -8.86 -10.92
CA VAL A 149 -3.69 -8.16 -12.21
C VAL A 149 -4.38 -8.91 -13.35
N LEU A 150 -4.21 -10.24 -13.42
CA LEU A 150 -4.82 -11.04 -14.49
C LEU A 150 -6.34 -11.08 -14.41
N GLU A 151 -6.92 -10.99 -13.21
CA GLU A 151 -8.36 -10.91 -12.99
C GLU A 151 -8.91 -9.53 -13.33
N SER A 152 -8.31 -8.48 -12.79
CA SER A 152 -8.78 -7.09 -12.96
C SER A 152 -8.40 -6.44 -14.28
N LYS A 153 -7.35 -6.92 -14.94
CA LYS A 153 -6.70 -6.28 -16.11
C LYS A 153 -6.16 -4.88 -15.85
N LEU A 154 -5.84 -4.58 -14.58
CA LEU A 154 -5.29 -3.29 -14.16
C LEU A 154 -3.80 -3.42 -13.85
N PRO A 155 -2.96 -2.43 -14.23
CA PRO A 155 -1.58 -2.38 -13.75
C PRO A 155 -1.56 -2.20 -12.24
N LEU A 156 -0.54 -2.79 -11.59
CA LEU A 156 -0.44 -2.79 -10.14
C LEU A 156 0.93 -2.29 -9.70
N ILE A 157 0.95 -1.29 -8.84
CA ILE A 157 2.11 -0.82 -8.10
C ILE A 157 2.02 -1.40 -6.69
N TYR A 158 2.97 -2.26 -6.34
CA TYR A 158 3.09 -2.85 -5.01
C TYR A 158 4.20 -2.14 -4.25
N LEU A 159 3.83 -1.23 -3.37
CA LEU A 159 4.78 -0.56 -2.48
C LEU A 159 4.87 -1.33 -1.16
N ASN A 160 6.06 -1.76 -0.77
CA ASN A 160 6.28 -2.43 0.50
C ASN A 160 7.29 -1.68 1.37
N ARG A 161 7.06 -1.71 2.68
CA ARG A 161 7.93 -1.09 3.68
C ARG A 161 9.30 -1.75 3.74
N VAL A 162 10.33 -0.97 4.07
CA VAL A 162 11.68 -1.42 4.46
C VAL A 162 11.93 -1.08 5.92
N GLY A 163 12.68 -1.92 6.61
CA GLY A 163 13.14 -1.69 7.99
C GLY A 163 12.68 -2.75 8.97
N GLY A 164 12.90 -2.50 10.25
CA GLY A 164 12.48 -3.37 11.34
C GLY A 164 11.54 -2.66 12.30
N GLN A 165 10.65 -3.40 12.92
CA GLN A 165 9.85 -2.94 14.04
C GLN A 165 9.46 -4.12 14.90
N ASP A 166 9.75 -4.02 16.21
CA ASP A 166 9.62 -5.10 17.17
C ASP A 166 10.33 -6.38 16.67
N GLU A 167 9.64 -7.49 16.55
CA GLU A 167 10.19 -8.76 16.07
C GLU A 167 10.07 -8.96 14.55
N LEU A 168 9.58 -7.94 13.81
CA LEU A 168 9.35 -8.03 12.39
C LEU A 168 10.41 -7.28 11.58
N VAL A 169 10.83 -7.91 10.49
CA VAL A 169 11.66 -7.30 9.47
C VAL A 169 10.85 -7.14 8.19
N PHE A 170 11.00 -6.00 7.53
CA PHE A 170 10.34 -5.66 6.28
C PHE A 170 11.40 -5.51 5.20
N ASP A 171 11.32 -6.35 4.20
CA ASP A 171 12.32 -6.47 3.13
C ASP A 171 12.11 -5.51 1.95
N GLY A 172 11.04 -4.73 1.94
CA GLY A 172 10.76 -3.87 0.79
C GLY A 172 10.48 -4.67 -0.47
N ALA A 173 11.44 -4.71 -1.39
CA ALA A 173 11.31 -5.38 -2.69
C ALA A 173 10.05 -4.93 -3.44
N SER A 174 9.73 -3.64 -3.41
CA SER A 174 8.58 -3.06 -4.09
C SER A 174 8.67 -3.29 -5.60
N PHE A 175 7.52 -3.47 -6.26
CA PHE A 175 7.50 -3.81 -7.68
C PHE A 175 6.28 -3.21 -8.41
N CYS A 176 6.33 -3.24 -9.73
CA CYS A 176 5.21 -2.85 -10.59
C CYS A 176 4.95 -3.92 -11.65
N LEU A 177 3.68 -4.25 -11.86
CA LEU A 177 3.21 -5.14 -12.91
C LEU A 177 2.38 -4.34 -13.91
N ASN A 178 2.53 -4.66 -15.19
CA ASN A 178 1.59 -4.15 -16.20
C ASN A 178 0.29 -4.98 -16.17
N GLU A 179 -0.71 -4.58 -16.97
CA GLU A 179 -2.04 -5.22 -17.05
C GLU A 179 -2.03 -6.66 -17.58
N GLN A 180 -0.90 -7.14 -18.11
CA GLN A 180 -0.68 -8.55 -18.48
C GLN A 180 0.00 -9.36 -17.35
N GLY A 181 0.25 -8.77 -16.19
CA GLY A 181 0.95 -9.40 -15.08
C GLY A 181 2.46 -9.53 -15.27
N LYS A 182 3.03 -8.83 -16.26
CA LYS A 182 4.47 -8.82 -16.48
C LYS A 182 5.15 -7.83 -15.54
N LEU A 183 6.23 -8.29 -14.89
CA LEU A 183 7.08 -7.44 -14.05
C LEU A 183 7.76 -6.37 -14.92
N LYS A 184 7.55 -5.12 -14.55
CA LYS A 184 8.11 -3.94 -15.22
C LYS A 184 9.11 -3.19 -14.34
N VAL A 185 8.85 -3.16 -13.04
CA VAL A 185 9.72 -2.53 -12.05
C VAL A 185 9.94 -3.50 -10.91
N GLN A 186 11.17 -3.60 -10.44
CA GLN A 186 11.56 -4.30 -9.23
C GLN A 186 12.61 -3.47 -8.50
N LEU A 187 12.34 -3.08 -7.26
CA LEU A 187 13.33 -2.47 -6.38
C LEU A 187 14.10 -3.55 -5.61
N LYS A 188 15.27 -3.18 -5.11
CA LYS A 188 16.06 -4.06 -4.25
C LYS A 188 15.32 -4.36 -2.95
N ASP A 189 15.68 -5.48 -2.37
CA ASP A 189 15.27 -5.83 -1.02
C ASP A 189 16.23 -5.24 0.03
N PHE A 190 15.70 -4.97 1.23
CA PHE A 190 16.42 -4.43 2.41
C PHE A 190 17.13 -3.08 2.18
N GLU A 191 16.73 -2.32 1.18
CA GLU A 191 17.25 -0.99 0.88
C GLU A 191 16.12 0.02 0.72
N GLU A 192 16.25 1.18 1.37
CA GLU A 192 15.35 2.31 1.13
C GLU A 192 15.66 2.93 -0.23
N GLN A 193 14.63 3.08 -1.07
CA GLN A 193 14.77 3.62 -2.41
C GLN A 193 13.62 4.55 -2.75
N VAL A 194 13.91 5.56 -3.57
CA VAL A 194 12.92 6.40 -4.24
C VAL A 194 13.08 6.22 -5.73
N LEU A 195 12.00 5.78 -6.39
CA LEU A 195 12.00 5.59 -7.84
C LEU A 195 10.86 6.38 -8.47
N LYS A 196 11.16 7.13 -9.52
CA LYS A 196 10.17 7.73 -10.41
C LYS A 196 9.69 6.67 -11.42
N ILE A 197 8.40 6.39 -11.45
CA ILE A 197 7.76 5.52 -12.44
C ILE A 197 6.89 6.40 -13.35
N GLU A 198 7.06 6.28 -14.64
CA GLU A 198 6.21 6.92 -15.63
C GLU A 198 5.17 5.93 -16.16
N LEU A 199 3.91 6.28 -16.03
CA LEU A 199 2.77 5.53 -16.52
C LEU A 199 2.15 6.30 -17.67
N ASN A 200 2.35 5.84 -18.90
CA ASN A 200 1.83 6.49 -20.09
C ASN A 200 0.68 5.66 -20.67
N LYS A 201 -0.52 6.21 -20.69
CA LYS A 201 -1.69 5.55 -21.29
C LYS A 201 -1.63 5.70 -22.80
N LYS A 202 -1.63 4.59 -23.53
CA LYS A 202 -1.69 4.55 -24.98
C LYS A 202 -2.87 3.67 -25.39
N GLU A 203 -3.89 4.26 -25.98
CA GLU A 203 -5.16 3.59 -26.31
C GLU A 203 -5.76 2.93 -25.05
N ASN A 204 -5.80 1.60 -24.99
CA ASN A 204 -6.35 0.84 -23.88
C ASN A 204 -5.27 0.12 -23.04
N SER A 205 -4.00 0.53 -23.14
CA SER A 205 -2.89 -0.09 -22.39
C SER A 205 -2.01 0.94 -21.70
N TRP A 206 -1.31 0.50 -20.66
CA TRP A 206 -0.34 1.30 -19.93
C TRP A 206 1.07 0.93 -20.34
N ILE A 207 1.85 1.92 -20.77
CA ILE A 207 3.27 1.76 -21.05
C ILE A 207 4.02 2.12 -19.78
N ILE A 208 4.77 1.15 -19.27
CA ILE A 208 5.65 1.27 -18.11
C ILE A 208 7.04 0.84 -18.55
N GLU A 209 8.03 1.70 -18.35
CA GLU A 209 9.41 1.37 -18.67
C GLU A 209 9.97 0.31 -17.73
N ASP A 210 10.82 -0.56 -18.27
CA ASP A 210 11.46 -1.62 -17.49
C ASP A 210 12.55 -1.03 -16.58
N ASN A 211 12.47 -1.30 -15.29
CA ASN A 211 13.52 -1.01 -14.32
C ASN A 211 13.56 -2.15 -13.30
N ILE A 212 14.31 -3.20 -13.63
CA ILE A 212 14.35 -4.43 -12.84
C ILE A 212 15.70 -4.55 -12.16
N GLU A 213 15.72 -4.29 -10.85
CA GLU A 213 16.86 -4.51 -10.00
C GLU A 213 16.88 -5.96 -9.48
N ARG A 214 18.08 -6.41 -9.12
CA ARG A 214 18.25 -7.74 -8.54
C ARG A 214 17.76 -7.76 -7.09
N VAL A 215 16.90 -8.69 -6.76
CA VAL A 215 16.61 -9.07 -5.36
C VAL A 215 17.61 -10.12 -4.88
N SER A 216 17.85 -10.16 -3.58
CA SER A 216 18.78 -11.08 -2.95
C SER A 216 18.37 -12.54 -3.16
N SER A 217 19.36 -13.42 -3.27
CA SER A 217 19.11 -14.86 -3.17
C SER A 217 18.56 -15.21 -1.76
N ARG A 218 17.96 -16.39 -1.64
CA ARG A 218 17.41 -16.83 -0.33
C ARG A 218 18.45 -16.77 0.80
N THR A 219 19.69 -17.16 0.53
CA THR A 219 20.77 -17.13 1.54
C THR A 219 21.18 -15.69 1.88
N GLU A 220 21.30 -14.82 0.87
CA GLU A 220 21.57 -13.40 1.08
C GLU A 220 20.47 -12.72 1.90
N SER A 221 19.20 -13.00 1.60
CA SER A 221 18.06 -12.45 2.33
C SER A 221 18.03 -12.89 3.80
N LEU A 222 18.35 -14.16 4.08
CA LEU A 222 18.47 -14.65 5.45
C LEU A 222 19.62 -13.99 6.24
N TYR A 223 20.68 -13.58 5.56
CA TYR A 223 21.78 -12.88 6.20
C TYR A 223 21.47 -11.39 6.45
N LYS A 224 20.62 -10.79 5.61
CA LYS A 224 20.21 -9.39 5.71
C LYS A 224 19.05 -9.18 6.71
N SER A 225 18.25 -10.23 6.97
CA SER A 225 17.09 -10.19 7.87
C SER A 225 17.52 -10.40 9.33
#